data_5734021c8a4354679af11528bd45211e
#
_entry.id   5734021c8a4354679af11528bd45211e
#
_cell.length_a   1.000
_cell.length_b   1.000
_cell.length_c   1.000
_cell.angle_alpha   90.00
_cell.angle_beta   90.00
_cell.angle_gamma   90.00
#
_symmetry.space_group_name_H-M   'P 1'
#
loop_
_entity.id
_entity.type
_entity.pdbx_description
1 polymer ?
#
loop_
_entity_poly.entity_id
_entity_poly.type
_entity_poly.pdbx_seq_one_letter_code
_entity_poly.pdbx_strand_id
1 'polypeptide(L)'
;MNADFPRILTLLRKERGISQKMAAGDLGISQALLSHYEKGIRECGLDFVIRCADYYHVSCDYLLGRSPDRSGATLSVEDIPDPDALGKENQIKGSILPTLNKKLLSNSLNILFDMVSLTKNKTVVSEVSSYLMLAVYKMFRSLYSANPKNQAGLFTVPKSMARDITDAAMKSCEARLQASIDNENVPDVAPLENIEALSLTTEEISRRYPMFASSLLNLIQNSESKIQGGKK
;
A
#
# COMPACT_ATOMS: atom_id res chain seq x y z
N MET A 1 -6.08 -22.94 -0.68
CA MET A 1 -4.93 -22.45 0.13
C MET A 1 -4.96 -20.95 0.18
N ASN A 2 -4.86 -20.35 1.35
CA ASN A 2 -4.75 -18.89 1.44
C ASN A 2 -3.34 -18.49 1.02
N ALA A 3 -3.21 -17.74 -0.08
CA ALA A 3 -1.92 -17.33 -0.65
C ALA A 3 -1.14 -16.36 0.27
N ASP A 4 -1.81 -15.72 1.22
CA ASP A 4 -1.22 -14.72 2.10
C ASP A 4 -0.41 -15.32 3.25
N PHE A 5 -0.84 -16.46 3.82
CA PHE A 5 -0.15 -17.07 4.95
C PHE A 5 1.35 -17.37 4.67
N PRO A 6 1.72 -18.04 3.56
CA PRO A 6 3.14 -18.29 3.24
C PRO A 6 3.97 -17.01 3.13
N ARG A 7 3.40 -16.00 2.50
CA ARG A 7 4.03 -14.69 2.31
C ARG A 7 4.25 -13.98 3.64
N ILE A 8 3.22 -13.90 4.47
CA ILE A 8 3.27 -13.21 5.77
C ILE A 8 4.20 -13.95 6.74
N LEU A 9 4.16 -15.28 6.78
CA LEU A 9 5.07 -16.08 7.59
C LEU A 9 6.53 -15.83 7.23
N THR A 10 6.84 -15.81 5.92
CA THR A 10 8.18 -15.47 5.41
C THR A 10 8.60 -14.05 5.80
N LEU A 11 7.68 -13.10 5.70
CA LEU A 11 7.91 -11.70 6.05
C LEU A 11 8.29 -11.56 7.53
N LEU A 12 7.48 -12.11 8.43
CA LEU A 12 7.69 -12.05 9.88
C LEU A 12 9.03 -12.66 10.31
N ARG A 13 9.40 -13.79 9.71
CA ARG A 13 10.71 -14.41 9.98
C ARG A 13 11.86 -13.52 9.53
N LYS A 14 11.78 -12.95 8.33
CA LYS A 14 12.82 -12.06 7.79
C LYS A 14 12.93 -10.78 8.61
N GLU A 15 11.83 -10.20 9.04
CA GLU A 15 11.82 -9.02 9.91
C GLU A 15 12.54 -9.25 11.24
N ARG A 16 12.41 -10.46 11.82
CA ARG A 16 13.18 -10.86 13.01
C ARG A 16 14.63 -11.17 12.71
N GLY A 17 15.06 -11.18 11.45
CA GLY A 17 16.42 -11.49 11.07
C GLY A 17 16.86 -12.94 11.34
N ILE A 18 15.90 -13.87 11.53
CA ILE A 18 16.20 -15.26 11.90
C ILE A 18 16.16 -16.22 10.71
N SER A 19 17.00 -17.26 10.77
CA SER A 19 17.03 -18.29 9.74
C SER A 19 15.80 -19.22 9.81
N GLN A 20 15.48 -19.90 8.71
CA GLN A 20 14.44 -20.94 8.71
C GLN A 20 14.73 -22.05 9.74
N LYS A 21 16.01 -22.41 9.92
CA LYS A 21 16.40 -23.45 10.90
C LYS A 21 16.09 -23.02 12.34
N MET A 22 16.38 -21.77 12.67
CA MET A 22 16.10 -21.22 14.01
C MET A 22 14.60 -21.12 14.25
N ALA A 23 13.85 -20.48 13.33
CA ALA A 23 12.40 -20.35 13.47
C ALA A 23 11.68 -21.73 13.53
N ALA A 24 12.14 -22.71 12.76
CA ALA A 24 11.60 -24.07 12.80
C ALA A 24 11.82 -24.74 14.15
N GLY A 25 13.03 -24.59 14.73
CA GLY A 25 13.35 -25.08 16.06
C GLY A 25 12.44 -24.49 17.14
N ASP A 26 12.27 -23.16 17.12
CA ASP A 26 11.43 -22.44 18.08
C ASP A 26 9.94 -22.80 17.93
N LEU A 27 9.49 -23.04 16.69
CA LEU A 27 8.11 -23.46 16.39
C LEU A 27 7.87 -24.97 16.56
N GLY A 28 8.90 -25.75 16.93
CA GLY A 28 8.79 -27.19 17.17
C GLY A 28 8.51 -28.03 15.91
N ILE A 29 9.06 -27.61 14.75
CA ILE A 29 8.94 -28.34 13.48
C ILE A 29 10.31 -28.48 12.78
N SER A 30 10.37 -29.31 11.73
CA SER A 30 11.58 -29.42 10.93
C SER A 30 11.75 -28.21 10.00
N GLN A 31 13.00 -27.84 9.69
CA GLN A 31 13.30 -26.78 8.72
C GLN A 31 12.68 -27.06 7.35
N ALA A 32 12.68 -28.31 6.88
CA ALA A 32 12.09 -28.70 5.62
C ALA A 32 10.58 -28.42 5.60
N LEU A 33 9.89 -28.70 6.71
CA LEU A 33 8.46 -28.46 6.85
C LEU A 33 8.16 -26.95 6.85
N LEU A 34 8.93 -26.14 7.58
CA LEU A 34 8.79 -24.69 7.55
C LEU A 34 9.02 -24.13 6.15
N SER A 35 10.03 -24.62 5.43
CA SER A 35 10.28 -24.22 4.03
C SER A 35 9.09 -24.53 3.11
N HIS A 36 8.42 -25.67 3.30
CA HIS A 36 7.22 -26.01 2.54
C HIS A 36 6.04 -25.08 2.87
N TYR A 37 5.87 -24.70 4.12
CA TYR A 37 4.85 -23.73 4.53
C TYR A 37 5.12 -22.34 3.95
N GLU A 38 6.37 -21.85 4.03
CA GLU A 38 6.74 -20.53 3.49
C GLU A 38 6.67 -20.45 1.97
N LYS A 39 6.83 -21.59 1.26
CA LYS A 39 6.68 -21.67 -0.20
C LYS A 39 5.24 -21.95 -0.64
N GLY A 40 4.33 -22.18 0.29
CA GLY A 40 2.96 -22.56 -0.02
C GLY A 40 2.80 -23.94 -0.66
N ILE A 41 3.82 -24.80 -0.57
CA ILE A 41 3.78 -26.16 -1.12
C ILE A 41 2.88 -27.08 -0.29
N ARG A 42 2.79 -26.79 1.01
CA ARG A 42 1.98 -27.58 1.96
C ARG A 42 1.15 -26.65 2.83
N GLU A 43 -0.09 -27.05 3.11
CA GLU A 43 -0.95 -26.38 4.09
C GLU A 43 -0.59 -26.79 5.51
N CYS A 44 -0.65 -25.84 6.43
CA CYS A 44 -0.47 -26.10 7.85
C CYS A 44 -1.82 -26.26 8.54
N GLY A 45 -1.84 -27.00 9.64
CA GLY A 45 -3.01 -27.11 10.50
C GLY A 45 -3.21 -25.84 11.35
N LEU A 46 -4.43 -25.68 11.89
CA LEU A 46 -4.81 -24.53 12.72
C LEU A 46 -3.88 -24.37 13.94
N ASP A 47 -3.47 -25.46 14.57
CA ASP A 47 -2.56 -25.43 15.73
C ASP A 47 -1.20 -24.80 15.39
N PHE A 48 -0.74 -24.97 14.16
CA PHE A 48 0.50 -24.33 13.72
C PHE A 48 0.30 -22.84 13.46
N VAL A 49 -0.84 -22.43 12.92
CA VAL A 49 -1.21 -21.02 12.74
C VAL A 49 -1.24 -20.31 14.10
N ILE A 50 -1.87 -20.92 15.11
CA ILE A 50 -1.93 -20.37 16.47
C ILE A 50 -0.53 -20.23 17.06
N ARG A 51 0.31 -21.26 16.97
CA ARG A 51 1.72 -21.18 17.44
C ARG A 51 2.51 -20.09 16.74
N CYS A 52 2.32 -19.90 15.44
CA CYS A 52 2.95 -18.80 14.72
C CYS A 52 2.44 -17.44 15.20
N ALA A 53 1.13 -17.30 15.45
CA ALA A 53 0.54 -16.08 15.98
C ALA A 53 1.17 -15.70 17.33
N ASP A 54 1.27 -16.66 18.24
CA ASP A 54 1.86 -16.47 19.56
C ASP A 54 3.36 -16.17 19.46
N TYR A 55 4.09 -16.92 18.63
CA TYR A 55 5.53 -16.77 18.47
C TYR A 55 5.90 -15.40 17.87
N TYR A 56 5.17 -14.93 16.85
CA TYR A 56 5.42 -13.64 16.21
C TYR A 56 4.69 -12.47 16.87
N HIS A 57 3.84 -12.71 17.87
CA HIS A 57 3.00 -11.72 18.56
C HIS A 57 2.09 -10.96 17.60
N VAL A 58 1.39 -11.73 16.76
CA VAL A 58 0.41 -11.21 15.79
C VAL A 58 -0.89 -12.02 15.89
N SER A 59 -1.99 -11.46 15.41
CA SER A 59 -3.25 -12.19 15.35
C SER A 59 -3.26 -13.27 14.26
N CYS A 60 -4.08 -14.30 14.43
CA CYS A 60 -4.34 -15.29 13.39
C CYS A 60 -4.93 -14.66 12.12
N ASP A 61 -5.78 -13.63 12.27
CA ASP A 61 -6.36 -12.92 11.13
C ASP A 61 -5.30 -12.17 10.30
N TYR A 62 -4.30 -11.59 10.96
CA TYR A 62 -3.14 -11.01 10.28
C TYR A 62 -2.35 -12.08 9.51
N LEU A 63 -2.02 -13.20 10.16
CA LEU A 63 -1.29 -14.31 9.51
C LEU A 63 -2.03 -14.89 8.32
N LEU A 64 -3.37 -14.93 8.37
CA LEU A 64 -4.21 -15.43 7.30
C LEU A 64 -4.53 -14.36 6.24
N GLY A 65 -3.97 -13.14 6.37
CA GLY A 65 -4.21 -12.04 5.43
C GLY A 65 -5.63 -11.50 5.46
N ARG A 66 -6.39 -11.77 6.54
CA ARG A 66 -7.77 -11.29 6.73
C ARG A 66 -7.83 -9.91 7.36
N SER A 67 -6.82 -9.54 8.13
CA SER A 67 -6.65 -8.22 8.72
C SER A 67 -5.26 -7.68 8.38
N PRO A 68 -5.12 -6.42 8.01
CA PRO A 68 -3.81 -5.77 7.82
C PRO A 68 -3.18 -5.37 9.15
N ASP A 69 -3.96 -5.32 10.22
CA ASP A 69 -3.49 -5.00 11.56
C ASP A 69 -2.94 -6.23 12.26
N ARG A 70 -1.74 -6.14 12.83
CA ARG A 70 -1.07 -7.24 13.54
C ARG A 70 -1.85 -7.68 14.77
N SER A 71 -2.55 -6.76 15.43
CA SER A 71 -3.41 -7.07 16.58
C SER A 71 -4.70 -7.78 16.20
N GLY A 72 -5.07 -7.76 14.91
CA GLY A 72 -6.32 -8.32 14.39
C GLY A 72 -7.52 -7.39 14.59
N ALA A 73 -7.31 -6.15 15.01
CA ALA A 73 -8.38 -5.19 15.15
C ALA A 73 -9.06 -4.94 13.80
N THR A 74 -10.37 -5.01 13.79
CA THR A 74 -11.17 -4.62 12.61
C THR A 74 -11.30 -3.10 12.64
N LEU A 75 -10.77 -2.43 11.61
CA LEU A 75 -10.91 -0.99 11.49
C LEU A 75 -12.36 -0.60 11.22
N SER A 76 -12.94 0.18 12.11
CA SER A 76 -14.15 0.94 11.82
C SER A 76 -13.79 2.28 11.18
N VAL A 77 -14.77 2.97 10.58
CA VAL A 77 -14.53 4.31 10.01
C VAL A 77 -14.12 5.30 11.10
N GLU A 78 -14.61 5.08 12.32
CA GLU A 78 -14.33 5.90 13.51
C GLU A 78 -12.89 5.72 14.01
N ASP A 79 -12.31 4.54 13.82
CA ASP A 79 -10.93 4.22 14.26
C ASP A 79 -9.86 4.80 13.33
N ILE A 80 -10.26 5.27 12.12
CA ILE A 80 -9.34 5.88 11.16
C ILE A 80 -9.28 7.38 11.43
N PRO A 81 -8.11 7.92 11.80
CA PRO A 81 -7.96 9.35 12.03
C PRO A 81 -8.39 10.17 10.82
N ASP A 82 -9.12 11.25 11.05
CA ASP A 82 -9.48 12.20 9.99
C ASP A 82 -8.46 13.34 10.00
N PRO A 83 -7.62 13.48 8.95
CA PRO A 83 -6.64 14.56 8.87
C PRO A 83 -7.31 15.94 8.78
N ASP A 84 -8.58 15.98 8.35
CA ASP A 84 -9.36 17.21 8.17
C ASP A 84 -10.57 17.26 9.14
N ALA A 85 -10.34 17.19 10.46
CA ALA A 85 -11.41 17.25 11.46
C ALA A 85 -12.29 18.53 11.41
N LEU A 86 -12.04 19.45 10.48
CA LEU A 86 -12.71 20.74 10.35
C LEU A 86 -13.87 20.79 9.34
N GLY A 87 -14.17 19.70 8.62
CA GLY A 87 -15.21 19.71 7.59
C GLY A 87 -16.35 18.74 7.87
N LYS A 88 -17.39 19.18 8.60
CA LYS A 88 -18.61 18.37 8.84
C LYS A 88 -19.49 18.14 7.58
N GLU A 89 -19.07 18.56 6.38
CA GLU A 89 -19.97 18.67 5.23
C GLU A 89 -19.91 17.53 4.19
N ASN A 90 -19.08 16.50 4.36
CA ASN A 90 -18.94 15.42 3.36
C ASN A 90 -19.51 14.06 3.80
N GLN A 91 -20.63 14.06 4.52
CA GLN A 91 -21.39 12.82 4.72
C GLN A 91 -22.21 12.51 3.47
N ILE A 92 -21.71 11.64 2.60
CA ILE A 92 -22.50 11.06 1.53
C ILE A 92 -23.57 10.18 2.18
N LYS A 93 -24.82 10.63 2.21
CA LYS A 93 -25.95 9.88 2.76
C LYS A 93 -26.05 8.52 2.05
N GLY A 94 -25.89 7.44 2.78
CA GLY A 94 -26.22 6.09 2.35
C GLY A 94 -25.09 5.07 2.20
N SER A 95 -23.81 5.46 2.22
CA SER A 95 -22.67 4.51 2.20
C SER A 95 -21.47 5.05 2.94
N ILE A 96 -20.89 4.24 3.82
CA ILE A 96 -19.66 4.58 4.54
C ILE A 96 -18.41 4.37 3.68
N LEU A 97 -18.53 3.61 2.57
CA LEU A 97 -17.40 3.19 1.75
C LEU A 97 -16.62 4.38 1.12
N PRO A 98 -17.25 5.43 0.56
CA PRO A 98 -16.52 6.59 0.05
C PRO A 98 -15.75 7.33 1.14
N THR A 99 -16.33 7.47 2.33
CA THR A 99 -15.67 8.10 3.49
C THR A 99 -14.48 7.28 3.95
N LEU A 100 -14.65 5.96 4.07
CA LEU A 100 -13.57 5.04 4.42
C LEU A 100 -12.43 5.12 3.40
N ASN A 101 -12.73 5.01 2.10
CA ASN A 101 -11.72 5.09 1.05
C ASN A 101 -11.00 6.44 1.03
N LYS A 102 -11.72 7.55 1.26
CA LYS A 102 -11.11 8.88 1.39
C LYS A 102 -10.10 8.90 2.53
N LYS A 103 -10.47 8.42 3.72
CA LYS A 103 -9.58 8.37 4.89
C LYS A 103 -8.36 7.48 4.63
N LEU A 104 -8.57 6.28 4.08
CA LEU A 104 -7.47 5.37 3.73
C LEU A 104 -6.47 6.04 2.77
N LEU A 105 -6.96 6.67 1.72
CA LEU A 105 -6.12 7.37 0.76
C LEU A 105 -5.38 8.55 1.40
N SER A 106 -6.08 9.43 2.10
CA SER A 106 -5.46 10.63 2.71
C SER A 106 -4.38 10.26 3.72
N ASN A 107 -4.65 9.29 4.58
CA ASN A 107 -3.69 8.84 5.60
C ASN A 107 -2.48 8.13 4.97
N SER A 108 -2.70 7.32 3.92
CA SER A 108 -1.61 6.65 3.21
C SER A 108 -0.74 7.64 2.44
N LEU A 109 -1.35 8.70 1.88
CA LEU A 109 -0.60 9.78 1.22
C LEU A 109 0.30 10.53 2.19
N ASN A 110 -0.10 10.74 3.45
CA ASN A 110 0.77 11.36 4.45
C ASN A 110 2.06 10.54 4.64
N ILE A 111 1.95 9.22 4.75
CA ILE A 111 3.14 8.34 4.87
C ILE A 111 3.98 8.40 3.59
N LEU A 112 3.35 8.30 2.41
CA LEU A 112 4.05 8.35 1.13
C LEU A 112 4.83 9.65 0.97
N PHE A 113 4.23 10.81 1.25
CA PHE A 113 4.90 12.10 1.11
C PHE A 113 5.99 12.32 2.16
N ASP A 114 5.85 11.74 3.36
CA ASP A 114 6.94 11.74 4.33
C ASP A 114 8.14 10.92 3.82
N MET A 115 7.91 9.72 3.28
CA MET A 115 8.95 8.90 2.64
C MET A 115 9.62 9.65 1.48
N VAL A 116 8.83 10.25 0.60
CA VAL A 116 9.34 11.05 -0.53
C VAL A 116 10.23 12.20 -0.04
N SER A 117 9.81 12.86 1.03
CA SER A 117 10.58 13.97 1.63
C SER A 117 11.91 13.51 2.21
N LEU A 118 11.98 12.30 2.77
CA LEU A 118 13.22 11.71 3.30
C LEU A 118 14.28 11.46 2.21
N THR A 119 13.86 11.26 0.97
CA THR A 119 14.80 11.06 -0.15
C THR A 119 15.64 12.31 -0.46
N LYS A 120 15.12 13.51 -0.15
CA LYS A 120 15.68 14.82 -0.52
C LYS A 120 15.98 14.94 -2.03
N ASN A 121 15.33 14.12 -2.84
CA ASN A 121 15.54 14.03 -4.29
C ASN A 121 14.40 14.75 -5.03
N LYS A 122 14.75 15.79 -5.81
CA LYS A 122 13.76 16.60 -6.54
C LYS A 122 13.00 15.79 -7.59
N THR A 123 13.66 14.84 -8.27
CA THR A 123 13.00 13.98 -9.26
C THR A 123 11.96 13.11 -8.59
N VAL A 124 12.29 12.42 -7.49
CA VAL A 124 11.35 11.58 -6.75
C VAL A 124 10.13 12.38 -6.30
N VAL A 125 10.36 13.57 -5.70
CA VAL A 125 9.26 14.45 -5.26
C VAL A 125 8.40 14.88 -6.44
N SER A 126 9.00 15.32 -7.54
CA SER A 126 8.28 15.82 -8.72
C SER A 126 7.47 14.71 -9.39
N GLU A 127 8.08 13.55 -9.65
CA GLU A 127 7.44 12.49 -10.43
C GLU A 127 6.32 11.82 -9.65
N VAL A 128 6.53 11.54 -8.35
CA VAL A 128 5.45 11.00 -7.47
C VAL A 128 4.29 11.97 -7.37
N SER A 129 4.56 13.26 -7.14
CA SER A 129 3.52 14.29 -7.05
C SER A 129 2.75 14.43 -8.36
N SER A 130 3.47 14.48 -9.49
CA SER A 130 2.87 14.63 -10.82
C SER A 130 1.99 13.43 -11.17
N TYR A 131 2.46 12.22 -10.89
CA TYR A 131 1.68 11.00 -11.10
C TYR A 131 0.35 11.03 -10.34
N LEU A 132 0.39 11.37 -9.05
CA LEU A 132 -0.81 11.44 -8.22
C LEU A 132 -1.77 12.54 -8.68
N MET A 133 -1.26 13.71 -9.03
CA MET A 133 -2.08 14.80 -9.59
C MET A 133 -2.76 14.37 -10.91
N LEU A 134 -2.03 13.70 -11.80
CA LEU A 134 -2.57 13.18 -13.06
C LEU A 134 -3.62 12.09 -12.83
N ALA A 135 -3.43 11.21 -11.85
CA ALA A 135 -4.40 10.18 -11.50
C ALA A 135 -5.72 10.81 -11.00
N VAL A 136 -5.64 11.79 -10.11
CA VAL A 136 -6.81 12.54 -9.62
C VAL A 136 -7.48 13.29 -10.77
N TYR A 137 -6.71 14.01 -11.58
CA TYR A 137 -7.22 14.72 -12.75
C TYR A 137 -7.98 13.81 -13.71
N LYS A 138 -7.41 12.65 -14.03
CA LYS A 138 -8.01 11.66 -14.94
C LYS A 138 -9.37 11.18 -14.43
N MET A 139 -9.45 10.83 -13.13
CA MET A 139 -10.69 10.37 -12.54
C MET A 139 -11.72 11.49 -12.41
N PHE A 140 -11.32 12.67 -11.94
CA PHE A 140 -12.19 13.83 -11.85
C PHE A 140 -12.76 14.20 -13.23
N ARG A 141 -11.89 14.30 -14.24
CA ARG A 141 -12.32 14.63 -15.60
C ARG A 141 -13.29 13.61 -16.17
N SER A 142 -13.07 12.33 -15.95
CA SER A 142 -13.98 11.27 -16.41
C SER A 142 -15.39 11.43 -15.83
N LEU A 143 -15.47 11.66 -14.51
CA LEU A 143 -16.74 11.87 -13.81
C LEU A 143 -17.41 13.19 -14.22
N TYR A 144 -16.64 14.28 -14.28
CA TYR A 144 -17.14 15.59 -14.68
C TYR A 144 -17.72 15.58 -16.10
N SER A 145 -17.01 14.95 -17.04
CA SER A 145 -17.42 14.89 -18.44
C SER A 145 -18.56 13.88 -18.71
N ALA A 146 -18.96 13.09 -17.73
CA ALA A 146 -20.12 12.18 -17.85
C ALA A 146 -21.44 12.94 -17.85
N ASN A 147 -21.49 14.12 -17.23
CA ASN A 147 -22.68 14.96 -17.25
C ASN A 147 -22.60 15.98 -18.40
N PRO A 148 -23.49 15.91 -19.41
CA PRO A 148 -23.47 16.84 -20.55
C PRO A 148 -23.76 18.28 -20.19
N LYS A 149 -24.32 18.57 -19.01
CA LYS A 149 -24.56 19.93 -18.52
C LYS A 149 -23.29 20.62 -18.02
N ASN A 150 -22.23 19.86 -17.75
CA ASN A 150 -20.96 20.40 -17.28
C ASN A 150 -20.21 21.07 -18.43
N GLN A 151 -19.65 22.24 -18.15
CA GLN A 151 -18.96 23.04 -19.15
C GLN A 151 -17.65 22.41 -19.59
N ALA A 152 -17.52 22.06 -20.87
CA ALA A 152 -16.28 21.48 -21.41
C ALA A 152 -15.08 22.45 -21.34
N GLY A 153 -15.33 23.76 -21.26
CA GLY A 153 -14.31 24.81 -21.18
C GLY A 153 -13.45 24.79 -19.91
N LEU A 154 -13.78 23.95 -18.91
CA LEU A 154 -12.93 23.72 -17.75
C LEU A 154 -11.58 23.08 -18.15
N PHE A 155 -11.53 22.37 -19.26
CA PHE A 155 -10.36 21.63 -19.71
C PHE A 155 -9.83 22.17 -21.04
N THR A 156 -8.54 22.42 -21.13
CA THR A 156 -7.88 22.88 -22.37
C THR A 156 -7.51 21.72 -23.30
N VAL A 157 -7.21 20.54 -22.75
CA VAL A 157 -6.93 19.35 -23.57
C VAL A 157 -8.23 18.82 -24.19
N PRO A 158 -8.30 18.52 -25.50
CA PRO A 158 -9.49 17.97 -26.12
C PRO A 158 -9.95 16.65 -25.50
N LYS A 159 -11.28 16.45 -25.40
CA LYS A 159 -11.86 15.26 -24.76
C LYS A 159 -11.36 13.95 -25.41
N SER A 160 -11.25 13.94 -26.74
CA SER A 160 -10.81 12.76 -27.51
C SER A 160 -9.38 12.31 -27.21
N MET A 161 -8.51 13.23 -26.79
CA MET A 161 -7.08 12.96 -26.56
C MET A 161 -6.73 12.87 -25.07
N ALA A 162 -7.62 13.35 -24.21
CA ALA A 162 -7.29 13.57 -22.81
C ALA A 162 -6.85 12.30 -22.07
N ARG A 163 -7.49 11.17 -22.35
CA ARG A 163 -7.16 9.88 -21.74
C ARG A 163 -5.75 9.46 -22.09
N ASP A 164 -5.47 9.40 -23.40
CA ASP A 164 -4.22 8.84 -23.92
C ASP A 164 -3.02 9.74 -23.54
N ILE A 165 -3.20 11.08 -23.64
CA ILE A 165 -2.17 12.03 -23.21
C ILE A 165 -1.91 11.93 -21.71
N THR A 166 -2.96 11.80 -20.90
CA THR A 166 -2.77 11.64 -19.44
C THR A 166 -2.07 10.32 -19.11
N ASP A 167 -2.45 9.22 -19.77
CA ASP A 167 -1.80 7.92 -19.56
C ASP A 167 -0.33 7.94 -20.00
N ALA A 168 -0.01 8.59 -21.12
CA ALA A 168 1.37 8.79 -21.56
C ALA A 168 2.18 9.63 -20.55
N ALA A 169 1.60 10.69 -20.02
CA ALA A 169 2.26 11.52 -19.00
C ALA A 169 2.49 10.75 -17.70
N MET A 170 1.51 9.94 -17.24
CA MET A 170 1.68 9.07 -16.06
C MET A 170 2.78 8.03 -16.28
N LYS A 171 2.84 7.43 -17.47
CA LYS A 171 3.92 6.49 -17.84
C LYS A 171 5.29 7.15 -17.89
N SER A 172 5.36 8.41 -18.33
CA SER A 172 6.59 9.18 -18.27
C SER A 172 7.05 9.41 -16.82
N CYS A 173 6.13 9.74 -15.91
CA CYS A 173 6.46 9.89 -14.49
C CYS A 173 7.01 8.58 -13.90
N GLU A 174 6.36 7.44 -14.19
CA GLU A 174 6.82 6.12 -13.74
C GLU A 174 8.23 5.81 -14.25
N ALA A 175 8.50 6.05 -15.56
CA ALA A 175 9.78 5.79 -16.17
C ALA A 175 10.90 6.65 -15.58
N ARG A 176 10.64 7.95 -15.37
CA ARG A 176 11.63 8.88 -14.78
C ARG A 176 11.89 8.57 -13.31
N LEU A 177 10.86 8.19 -12.56
CA LEU A 177 11.01 7.72 -11.18
C LEU A 177 11.88 6.46 -11.14
N GLN A 178 11.61 5.48 -12.02
CA GLN A 178 12.38 4.25 -12.09
C GLN A 178 13.84 4.52 -12.46
N ALA A 179 14.09 5.37 -13.46
CA ALA A 179 15.44 5.78 -13.84
C ALA A 179 16.21 6.43 -12.68
N SER A 180 15.51 7.24 -11.85
CA SER A 180 16.10 7.83 -10.63
C SER A 180 16.47 6.74 -9.60
N ILE A 181 15.62 5.72 -9.42
CA ILE A 181 15.86 4.60 -8.48
C ILE A 181 17.02 3.71 -8.97
N ASP A 182 17.07 3.43 -10.26
CA ASP A 182 18.08 2.56 -10.87
C ASP A 182 19.40 3.29 -11.16
N ASN A 183 19.48 4.58 -10.82
CA ASN A 183 20.64 5.47 -11.06
C ASN A 183 21.03 5.50 -12.55
N GLU A 184 20.05 5.47 -13.44
CA GLU A 184 20.29 5.59 -14.88
C GLU A 184 20.69 7.02 -15.26
N ASN A 185 21.61 7.13 -16.22
CA ASN A 185 22.03 8.44 -16.73
C ASN A 185 21.01 8.99 -17.75
N VAL A 186 19.96 9.61 -17.24
CA VAL A 186 18.89 10.24 -18.04
C VAL A 186 18.94 11.75 -17.82
N PRO A 187 18.85 12.58 -18.88
CA PRO A 187 18.84 14.03 -18.76
C PRO A 187 17.70 14.49 -17.83
N ASP A 188 18.00 15.45 -16.94
CA ASP A 188 17.06 16.05 -15.98
C ASP A 188 16.44 15.06 -14.97
N VAL A 189 17.06 13.89 -14.79
CA VAL A 189 16.70 12.91 -13.75
C VAL A 189 17.84 12.83 -12.75
N ALA A 190 17.58 13.26 -11.51
CA ALA A 190 18.55 13.14 -10.43
C ALA A 190 18.55 11.71 -9.88
N PRO A 191 19.70 11.03 -9.74
CA PRO A 191 19.78 9.69 -9.16
C PRO A 191 19.38 9.69 -7.69
N LEU A 192 18.76 8.59 -7.24
CA LEU A 192 18.38 8.40 -5.84
C LEU A 192 19.58 7.86 -5.04
N GLU A 193 20.40 8.74 -4.49
CA GLU A 193 21.60 8.37 -3.75
C GLU A 193 21.31 7.74 -2.38
N ASN A 194 20.23 8.16 -1.72
CA ASN A 194 19.90 7.73 -0.36
C ASN A 194 18.74 6.74 -0.35
N ILE A 195 18.91 5.59 -0.98
CA ILE A 195 17.89 4.53 -1.02
C ILE A 195 17.62 3.92 0.37
N GLU A 196 18.62 3.94 1.26
CA GLU A 196 18.48 3.44 2.62
C GLU A 196 17.47 4.24 3.46
N ALA A 197 17.27 5.52 3.14
CA ALA A 197 16.24 6.34 3.77
C ALA A 197 14.81 5.82 3.53
N LEU A 198 14.61 5.00 2.50
CA LEU A 198 13.34 4.34 2.19
C LEU A 198 13.18 2.98 2.87
N SER A 199 14.17 2.52 3.66
CA SER A 199 14.04 1.30 4.46
C SER A 199 12.90 1.46 5.47
N LEU A 200 11.90 0.59 5.38
CA LEU A 200 10.70 0.68 6.19
C LEU A 200 10.08 -0.72 6.36
N THR A 201 10.19 -1.27 7.56
CA THR A 201 9.51 -2.52 7.93
C THR A 201 8.07 -2.24 8.37
N THR A 202 7.22 -3.27 8.40
CA THR A 202 5.84 -3.12 8.90
C THR A 202 5.79 -2.71 10.37
N GLU A 203 6.78 -3.12 11.16
CA GLU A 203 6.94 -2.70 12.55
C GLU A 203 7.30 -1.22 12.65
N GLU A 204 8.24 -0.77 11.81
CA GLU A 204 8.62 0.64 11.75
C GLU A 204 7.48 1.53 11.25
N ILE A 205 6.67 1.07 10.30
CA ILE A 205 5.46 1.78 9.88
C ILE A 205 4.55 2.01 11.09
N SER A 206 4.27 0.97 11.87
CA SER A 206 3.41 1.07 13.05
C SER A 206 4.00 1.98 14.14
N ARG A 207 5.33 1.95 14.30
CA ARG A 207 6.03 2.79 15.29
C ARG A 207 6.14 4.26 14.86
N ARG A 208 6.47 4.52 13.60
CA ARG A 208 6.66 5.89 13.08
C ARG A 208 5.35 6.60 12.77
N TYR A 209 4.34 5.84 12.35
CA TYR A 209 3.05 6.37 11.90
C TYR A 209 1.87 5.71 12.63
N PRO A 210 1.83 5.74 13.97
CA PRO A 210 0.84 4.98 14.75
C PRO A 210 -0.61 5.33 14.37
N MET A 211 -0.87 6.57 13.95
CA MET A 211 -2.20 7.02 13.54
C MET A 211 -2.57 6.66 12.08
N PHE A 212 -1.59 6.38 11.21
CA PHE A 212 -1.82 6.20 9.77
C PHE A 212 -1.44 4.80 9.28
N ALA A 213 -0.68 4.04 10.06
CA ALA A 213 -0.16 2.73 9.68
C ALA A 213 -1.25 1.77 9.20
N SER A 214 -2.34 1.66 9.96
CA SER A 214 -3.47 0.81 9.63
C SER A 214 -4.13 1.20 8.31
N SER A 215 -4.20 2.50 8.00
CA SER A 215 -4.73 2.99 6.72
C SER A 215 -3.88 2.53 5.54
N LEU A 216 -2.54 2.67 5.64
CA LEU A 216 -1.62 2.22 4.59
C LEU A 216 -1.69 0.70 4.38
N LEU A 217 -1.67 -0.08 5.46
CA LEU A 217 -1.75 -1.53 5.38
C LEU A 217 -3.08 -2.01 4.74
N ASN A 218 -4.20 -1.37 5.10
CA ASN A 218 -5.50 -1.63 4.45
C ASN A 218 -5.52 -1.22 2.97
N LEU A 219 -4.90 -0.09 2.62
CA LEU A 219 -4.78 0.35 1.22
C LEU A 219 -4.00 -0.70 0.41
N ILE A 220 -2.87 -1.17 0.93
CA ILE A 220 -2.05 -2.20 0.29
C ILE A 220 -2.89 -3.47 0.08
N GLN A 221 -3.53 -3.98 1.13
CA GLN A 221 -4.35 -5.19 1.04
C GLN A 221 -5.47 -5.07 0.01
N ASN A 222 -6.20 -3.94 0.03
CA ASN A 222 -7.29 -3.69 -0.91
C ASN A 222 -6.79 -3.59 -2.36
N SER A 223 -5.61 -3.00 -2.56
CA SER A 223 -5.00 -2.87 -3.90
C SER A 223 -4.51 -4.21 -4.42
N GLU A 224 -3.78 -4.98 -3.60
CA GLU A 224 -3.33 -6.33 -3.94
C GLU A 224 -4.50 -7.26 -4.31
N SER A 225 -5.60 -7.20 -3.54
CA SER A 225 -6.80 -7.98 -3.84
C SER A 225 -7.42 -7.63 -5.19
N LYS A 226 -7.39 -6.36 -5.58
CA LYS A 226 -7.88 -5.91 -6.90
C LYS A 226 -6.95 -6.36 -8.04
N ILE A 227 -5.62 -6.26 -7.85
CA ILE A 227 -4.62 -6.66 -8.83
C ILE A 227 -4.70 -8.17 -9.09
N GLN A 228 -4.91 -8.97 -8.06
CA GLN A 228 -5.03 -10.43 -8.17
C GLN A 228 -6.37 -10.91 -8.73
N GLY A 229 -7.24 -9.99 -9.16
CA GLY A 229 -8.49 -10.30 -9.84
C GLY A 229 -9.62 -10.78 -8.93
N GLY A 230 -9.61 -10.36 -7.66
CA GLY A 230 -10.77 -10.55 -6.75
C GLY A 230 -11.32 -11.97 -6.74
N LYS A 231 -10.49 -12.98 -6.58
CA LYS A 231 -11.00 -14.34 -6.31
C LYS A 231 -11.72 -14.31 -4.97
N LYS A 232 -13.04 -14.15 -5.03
CA LYS A 232 -13.97 -14.50 -3.95
C LYS A 232 -14.11 -16.02 -3.86
#